data_0da20c58cfa6e6c20957810e759e4bdf
#
_entry.id   0da20c58cfa6e6c20957810e759e4bdf
#
_cell.length_a   1.000
_cell.length_b   1.000
_cell.length_c   1.000
_cell.angle_alpha   90.00
_cell.angle_beta   90.00
_cell.angle_gamma   90.00
#
_symmetry.space_group_name_H-M   'P 1'
#
loop_
_entity.id
_entity.type
_entity.pdbx_description
1 polymer ?
#
loop_
_entity_poly.entity_id
_entity_poly.type
_entity_poly.pdbx_seq_one_letter_code
_entity_poly.pdbx_strand_id
1 'polypeptide(L)'
;MILANLALVLSVAATVGRDTIPGTNWTGEDWRIFETKVRWAVGQRLDTLRFGGTVARLGESFVGATYIPATLEVPGPERLVVNLRELDCVTFVENMLSLARFVRNDGVAGLADPAAARVRYEGYLRDLRYRGGILSGYPSRLHYFSEWLADHEQRGDLRLLARDFGGTLDREPIDFMSHHAGAYRQMADSSVRQAIAAVEARLNAGPGRWFIPEDRIAGVADRIEDGDVIAATSTLPGLDVAHTGIALWYRGRLHLVHAPLVGRTVEISVLPLADRILASKTQDGVMIGRWVDRPR
;
A
#
# COMPACT_ATOMS: atom_id res chain seq x y z
N MET A 1 -8.62 -4.80 -21.09
CA MET A 1 -9.46 -5.09 -19.90
C MET A 1 -9.26 -4.09 -18.77
N ILE A 2 -8.07 -3.54 -18.53
CA ILE A 2 -7.82 -2.51 -17.49
C ILE A 2 -8.45 -1.16 -17.87
N LEU A 3 -8.44 -0.77 -19.15
CA LEU A 3 -9.10 0.46 -19.62
C LEU A 3 -10.64 0.42 -19.51
N ALA A 4 -11.25 -0.75 -19.60
CA ALA A 4 -12.70 -0.91 -19.40
C ALA A 4 -13.10 -0.81 -17.93
N ASN A 5 -12.19 -1.10 -16.99
CA ASN A 5 -12.42 -0.96 -15.55
C ASN A 5 -12.15 0.45 -15.03
N LEU A 6 -11.39 1.27 -15.74
CA LEU A 6 -11.22 2.70 -15.41
C LEU A 6 -12.54 3.47 -15.54
N ALA A 7 -13.44 3.07 -16.46
CA ALA A 7 -14.77 3.66 -16.62
C ALA A 7 -15.75 3.24 -15.52
N LEU A 8 -15.51 2.14 -14.80
CA LEU A 8 -16.37 1.66 -13.72
C LEU A 8 -16.10 2.36 -12.37
N VAL A 9 -14.99 3.09 -12.25
CA VAL A 9 -14.61 3.85 -11.04
C VAL A 9 -15.55 5.04 -10.79
N LEU A 10 -16.33 5.47 -11.77
CA LEU A 10 -17.15 6.69 -11.69
C LEU A 10 -18.51 6.54 -10.98
N SER A 11 -18.92 5.37 -10.48
CA SER A 11 -20.24 5.19 -9.90
C SER A 11 -20.32 4.61 -8.49
N VAL A 12 -19.19 4.33 -7.83
CA VAL A 12 -19.23 4.03 -6.40
C VAL A 12 -19.09 5.34 -5.64
N ALA A 13 -20.22 6.06 -5.49
CA ALA A 13 -20.34 7.04 -4.43
C ALA A 13 -20.10 6.29 -3.13
N ALA A 14 -18.90 6.46 -2.57
CA ALA A 14 -18.61 5.98 -1.23
C ALA A 14 -19.76 6.45 -0.34
N THR A 15 -20.47 5.53 0.28
CA THR A 15 -21.45 5.80 1.32
C THR A 15 -20.72 6.29 2.58
N VAL A 16 -19.94 7.36 2.41
CA VAL A 16 -19.33 8.10 3.51
C VAL A 16 -20.43 8.98 4.06
N GLY A 17 -21.07 8.60 5.15
CA GLY A 17 -21.96 9.55 5.79
C GLY A 17 -22.83 9.09 6.94
N ARG A 18 -23.08 7.81 7.15
CA ARG A 18 -24.09 7.43 8.16
C ARG A 18 -23.55 6.91 9.50
N ASP A 19 -22.23 6.63 9.61
CA ASP A 19 -21.66 6.01 10.81
C ASP A 19 -20.31 6.63 11.23
N THR A 20 -20.02 7.86 10.77
CA THR A 20 -18.77 8.54 11.13
C THR A 20 -18.83 8.99 12.57
N ILE A 21 -17.78 8.69 13.35
CA ILE A 21 -17.62 9.21 14.70
C ILE A 21 -17.46 10.74 14.60
N PRO A 22 -18.33 11.55 15.24
CA PRO A 22 -18.31 13.00 15.10
C PRO A 22 -16.91 13.61 15.32
N GLY A 23 -16.51 14.52 14.42
CA GLY A 23 -15.22 15.22 14.50
C GLY A 23 -13.99 14.36 14.15
N THR A 24 -14.18 13.18 13.54
CA THR A 24 -13.08 12.28 13.18
C THR A 24 -13.18 11.79 11.73
N ASN A 25 -12.11 11.10 11.25
CA ASN A 25 -12.08 10.39 9.97
C ASN A 25 -12.52 8.91 10.11
N TRP A 26 -13.05 8.51 11.26
CA TRP A 26 -13.36 7.12 11.59
C TRP A 26 -14.86 6.85 11.54
N THR A 27 -15.22 5.63 11.10
CA THR A 27 -16.53 5.06 11.37
C THR A 27 -16.48 4.21 12.65
N GLY A 28 -17.66 3.95 13.25
CA GLY A 28 -17.74 3.03 14.39
C GLY A 28 -17.24 1.63 14.05
N GLU A 29 -17.43 1.20 12.80
CA GLU A 29 -16.94 -0.10 12.32
C GLU A 29 -15.42 -0.14 12.15
N ASP A 30 -14.80 0.89 11.56
CA ASP A 30 -13.34 0.97 11.45
C ASP A 30 -12.69 0.94 12.83
N TRP A 31 -13.28 1.64 13.82
CA TRP A 31 -12.79 1.58 15.19
C TRP A 31 -12.87 0.16 15.77
N ARG A 32 -14.00 -0.54 15.60
CA ARG A 32 -14.14 -1.93 16.09
C ARG A 32 -13.14 -2.89 15.44
N ILE A 33 -12.92 -2.77 14.13
CA ILE A 33 -11.92 -3.57 13.43
C ILE A 33 -10.54 -3.28 13.99
N PHE A 34 -10.15 -2.01 14.09
CA PHE A 34 -8.87 -1.58 14.64
C PHE A 34 -8.63 -2.14 16.04
N GLU A 35 -9.55 -1.89 16.97
CA GLU A 35 -9.43 -2.35 18.34
C GLU A 35 -9.34 -3.88 18.42
N THR A 36 -10.17 -4.60 17.69
CA THR A 36 -10.18 -6.06 17.64
C THR A 36 -8.85 -6.59 17.12
N LYS A 37 -8.30 -6.01 16.04
CA LYS A 37 -7.05 -6.45 15.45
C LYS A 37 -5.85 -6.16 16.35
N VAL A 38 -5.82 -5.01 17.03
CA VAL A 38 -4.75 -4.70 18.00
C VAL A 38 -4.79 -5.68 19.17
N ARG A 39 -5.96 -5.90 19.78
CA ARG A 39 -6.10 -6.85 20.90
C ARG A 39 -5.73 -8.28 20.50
N TRP A 40 -6.20 -8.72 19.32
CA TRP A 40 -5.85 -10.03 18.78
C TRP A 40 -4.34 -10.14 18.55
N ALA A 41 -3.72 -9.18 17.91
CA ALA A 41 -2.29 -9.23 17.58
C ALA A 41 -1.42 -9.30 18.83
N VAL A 42 -1.71 -8.49 19.86
CA VAL A 42 -1.00 -8.55 21.14
C VAL A 42 -1.28 -9.88 21.87
N GLY A 43 -2.52 -10.38 21.84
CA GLY A 43 -2.88 -11.69 22.39
C GLY A 43 -2.13 -12.85 21.73
N GLN A 44 -1.81 -12.73 20.43
CA GLN A 44 -0.96 -13.66 19.67
C GLN A 44 0.54 -13.35 19.83
N ARG A 45 0.92 -12.38 20.65
CA ARG A 45 2.30 -11.91 20.85
C ARG A 45 3.01 -11.46 19.58
N LEU A 46 2.26 -10.93 18.60
CA LEU A 46 2.83 -10.42 17.35
C LEU A 46 3.71 -9.19 17.59
N ASP A 47 3.47 -8.47 18.70
CA ASP A 47 4.31 -7.36 19.16
C ASP A 47 5.76 -7.79 19.46
N THR A 48 6.02 -9.06 19.72
CA THR A 48 7.36 -9.61 20.01
C THR A 48 8.12 -10.09 18.77
N LEU A 49 7.45 -10.19 17.61
CA LEU A 49 8.08 -10.60 16.36
C LEU A 49 8.95 -9.48 15.79
N ARG A 50 9.80 -9.81 14.82
CA ARG A 50 10.39 -8.80 13.93
C ARG A 50 9.26 -8.06 13.21
N PHE A 51 9.48 -6.80 12.84
CA PHE A 51 8.44 -5.95 12.26
C PHE A 51 7.75 -6.60 11.04
N GLY A 52 8.53 -7.16 10.10
CA GLY A 52 7.99 -7.86 8.93
C GLY A 52 7.06 -9.02 9.31
N GLY A 53 7.45 -9.83 10.30
CA GLY A 53 6.60 -10.92 10.80
C GLY A 53 5.26 -10.40 11.37
N THR A 54 5.28 -9.29 12.09
CA THR A 54 4.03 -8.64 12.58
C THR A 54 3.15 -8.20 11.41
N VAL A 55 3.75 -7.57 10.38
CA VAL A 55 3.05 -7.11 9.17
C VAL A 55 2.40 -8.27 8.42
N ALA A 56 3.16 -9.36 8.17
CA ALA A 56 2.66 -10.54 7.45
C ALA A 56 1.48 -11.20 8.19
N ARG A 57 1.60 -11.40 9.51
CA ARG A 57 0.53 -12.02 10.32
C ARG A 57 -0.70 -11.14 10.41
N LEU A 58 -0.54 -9.82 10.51
CA LEU A 58 -1.66 -8.89 10.40
C LEU A 58 -2.32 -9.00 9.03
N GLY A 59 -1.54 -9.05 7.93
CA GLY A 59 -2.06 -9.24 6.58
C GLY A 59 -2.91 -10.50 6.44
N GLU A 60 -2.41 -11.65 6.93
CA GLU A 60 -3.18 -12.90 6.95
C GLU A 60 -4.51 -12.76 7.70
N SER A 61 -4.54 -11.99 8.80
CA SER A 61 -5.74 -11.81 9.60
C SER A 61 -6.85 -11.02 8.89
N PHE A 62 -6.53 -10.33 7.78
CA PHE A 62 -7.49 -9.61 6.94
C PHE A 62 -7.97 -10.42 5.74
N VAL A 63 -7.54 -11.67 5.55
CA VAL A 63 -8.07 -12.53 4.49
C VAL A 63 -9.59 -12.59 4.59
N GLY A 64 -10.27 -12.34 3.44
CA GLY A 64 -11.72 -12.22 3.35
C GLY A 64 -12.26 -10.78 3.50
N ALA A 65 -11.44 -9.79 3.89
CA ALA A 65 -11.86 -8.39 3.90
C ALA A 65 -12.16 -7.90 2.47
N THR A 66 -13.18 -7.04 2.33
CA THR A 66 -13.70 -6.61 1.03
C THR A 66 -12.68 -5.75 0.27
N TYR A 67 -12.53 -6.01 -1.04
CA TYR A 67 -11.82 -5.13 -1.96
C TYR A 67 -12.77 -4.09 -2.55
N ILE A 68 -12.41 -2.81 -2.44
CA ILE A 68 -13.06 -1.69 -3.15
C ILE A 68 -11.98 -0.79 -3.75
N PRO A 69 -12.02 -0.49 -5.08
CA PRO A 69 -11.05 0.42 -5.69
C PRO A 69 -11.32 1.87 -5.30
N ALA A 70 -10.27 2.70 -5.36
CA ALA A 70 -10.36 4.16 -5.24
C ALA A 70 -11.01 4.67 -3.94
N THR A 71 -10.84 3.95 -2.84
CA THR A 71 -11.40 4.35 -1.52
C THR A 71 -10.85 5.68 -1.01
N LEU A 72 -9.74 6.16 -1.59
CA LEU A 72 -9.13 7.45 -1.27
C LEU A 72 -9.64 8.61 -2.14
N GLU A 73 -10.39 8.33 -3.22
CA GLU A 73 -10.90 9.35 -4.16
C GLU A 73 -12.21 9.96 -3.63
N VAL A 74 -12.15 10.56 -2.43
CA VAL A 74 -13.30 11.19 -1.79
C VAL A 74 -13.58 12.59 -2.34
N PRO A 75 -14.83 13.06 -2.34
CA PRO A 75 -15.17 14.43 -2.75
C PRO A 75 -14.56 15.50 -1.82
N GLY A 76 -14.25 16.66 -2.39
CA GLY A 76 -13.73 17.83 -1.66
C GLY A 76 -12.20 17.86 -1.59
N PRO A 77 -11.65 18.70 -0.71
CA PRO A 77 -10.21 18.78 -0.49
C PRO A 77 -9.61 17.46 -0.02
N GLU A 78 -8.33 17.25 -0.34
CA GLU A 78 -7.59 16.07 0.14
C GLU A 78 -7.63 15.99 1.66
N ARG A 79 -7.92 14.80 2.16
CA ARG A 79 -7.95 14.49 3.60
C ARG A 79 -7.49 13.08 3.85
N LEU A 80 -7.03 12.83 5.06
CA LEU A 80 -6.70 11.48 5.48
C LEU A 80 -7.99 10.64 5.54
N VAL A 81 -8.01 9.53 4.83
CA VAL A 81 -9.10 8.53 4.88
C VAL A 81 -8.64 7.36 5.71
N VAL A 82 -9.42 7.01 6.74
CA VAL A 82 -9.25 5.76 7.50
C VAL A 82 -10.35 4.80 7.03
N ASN A 83 -9.95 3.67 6.46
CA ASN A 83 -10.86 2.61 6.04
C ASN A 83 -10.18 1.25 6.24
N LEU A 84 -10.68 0.47 7.19
CA LEU A 84 -10.21 -0.89 7.49
C LEU A 84 -11.21 -1.96 7.01
N ARG A 85 -12.39 -1.54 6.52
CA ARG A 85 -13.48 -2.41 6.07
C ARG A 85 -13.32 -2.79 4.60
N GLU A 86 -12.84 -1.84 3.80
CA GLU A 86 -12.79 -1.91 2.35
C GLU A 86 -11.41 -1.44 1.89
N LEU A 87 -10.66 -2.31 1.26
CA LEU A 87 -9.25 -2.10 0.98
C LEU A 87 -8.98 -2.29 -0.51
N ASP A 88 -8.14 -1.46 -1.10
CA ASP A 88 -7.43 -1.77 -2.33
C ASP A 88 -6.00 -2.25 -2.02
N CYS A 89 -5.21 -2.56 -3.05
CA CYS A 89 -3.88 -3.12 -2.85
C CYS A 89 -2.94 -2.17 -2.09
N VAL A 90 -3.03 -0.85 -2.32
CA VAL A 90 -2.17 0.15 -1.66
C VAL A 90 -2.64 0.39 -0.23
N THR A 91 -3.94 0.65 -0.05
CA THR A 91 -4.50 0.90 1.28
C THR A 91 -4.40 -0.33 2.20
N PHE A 92 -4.42 -1.55 1.63
CA PHE A 92 -4.11 -2.77 2.37
C PHE A 92 -2.70 -2.72 2.97
N VAL A 93 -1.67 -2.47 2.15
CA VAL A 93 -0.28 -2.40 2.63
C VAL A 93 -0.11 -1.30 3.67
N GLU A 94 -0.62 -0.10 3.42
CA GLU A 94 -0.53 1.04 4.35
C GLU A 94 -1.19 0.73 5.70
N ASN A 95 -2.38 0.13 5.69
CA ASN A 95 -3.08 -0.23 6.92
C ASN A 95 -2.35 -1.33 7.70
N MET A 96 -1.78 -2.35 7.03
CA MET A 96 -1.03 -3.41 7.72
C MET A 96 0.23 -2.85 8.39
N LEU A 97 0.96 -1.98 7.71
CA LEU A 97 2.13 -1.30 8.28
C LEU A 97 1.75 -0.37 9.45
N SER A 98 0.67 0.38 9.34
CA SER A 98 0.17 1.27 10.40
C SER A 98 -0.27 0.48 11.63
N LEU A 99 -1.01 -0.62 11.43
CA LEU A 99 -1.40 -1.53 12.51
C LEU A 99 -0.17 -2.16 13.19
N ALA A 100 0.81 -2.62 12.41
CA ALA A 100 2.03 -3.20 12.95
C ALA A 100 2.81 -2.19 13.80
N ARG A 101 2.91 -0.93 13.34
CA ARG A 101 3.50 0.16 14.13
C ARG A 101 2.75 0.36 15.45
N PHE A 102 1.40 0.42 15.42
CA PHE A 102 0.60 0.59 16.61
C PHE A 102 0.72 -0.60 17.57
N VAL A 103 0.63 -1.82 17.07
CA VAL A 103 0.77 -3.04 17.87
C VAL A 103 2.10 -3.07 18.61
N ARG A 104 3.19 -2.71 17.94
CA ARG A 104 4.53 -2.77 18.52
C ARG A 104 4.87 -1.60 19.45
N ASN A 105 4.39 -0.40 19.13
CA ASN A 105 4.76 0.80 19.88
C ASN A 105 3.81 1.13 21.01
N ASP A 106 2.51 0.90 20.79
CA ASP A 106 1.43 1.31 21.71
C ASP A 106 0.74 0.10 22.37
N GLY A 107 0.59 -1.00 21.64
CA GLY A 107 -0.05 -2.22 22.11
C GLY A 107 -1.47 -1.99 22.63
N VAL A 108 -1.92 -2.87 23.55
CA VAL A 108 -3.25 -2.73 24.18
C VAL A 108 -3.32 -1.50 25.09
N ALA A 109 -2.20 -1.11 25.71
CA ALA A 109 -2.17 0.09 26.54
C ALA A 109 -2.52 1.35 25.76
N GLY A 110 -2.13 1.41 24.47
CA GLY A 110 -2.49 2.50 23.56
C GLY A 110 -3.99 2.66 23.31
N LEU A 111 -4.80 1.63 23.58
CA LEU A 111 -6.26 1.66 23.45
C LEU A 111 -7.00 2.26 24.65
N ALA A 112 -6.29 2.55 25.76
CA ALA A 112 -6.92 3.05 26.99
C ALA A 112 -7.66 4.39 26.80
N ASP A 113 -7.16 5.23 25.88
CA ASP A 113 -7.85 6.43 25.40
C ASP A 113 -8.16 6.29 23.92
N PRO A 114 -9.41 6.01 23.53
CA PRO A 114 -9.81 5.86 22.14
C PRO A 114 -9.53 7.09 21.25
N ALA A 115 -9.60 8.30 21.79
CA ALA A 115 -9.31 9.51 21.02
C ALA A 115 -7.81 9.61 20.70
N ALA A 116 -6.95 9.42 21.70
CA ALA A 116 -5.51 9.39 21.52
C ALA A 116 -5.05 8.22 20.63
N ALA A 117 -5.69 7.04 20.73
CA ALA A 117 -5.40 5.90 19.87
C ALA A 117 -5.66 6.20 18.39
N ARG A 118 -6.81 6.83 18.08
CA ARG A 118 -7.15 7.27 16.70
C ARG A 118 -6.11 8.25 16.16
N VAL A 119 -5.76 9.26 16.94
CA VAL A 119 -4.75 10.27 16.53
C VAL A 119 -3.39 9.61 16.24
N ARG A 120 -2.94 8.67 17.06
CA ARG A 120 -1.69 7.93 16.83
C ARG A 120 -1.73 7.09 15.55
N TYR A 121 -2.80 6.32 15.37
CA TYR A 121 -2.98 5.53 14.16
C TYR A 121 -3.04 6.40 12.89
N GLU A 122 -3.80 7.49 12.94
CA GLU A 122 -3.84 8.48 11.85
C GLU A 122 -2.45 9.07 11.56
N GLY A 123 -1.66 9.28 12.60
CA GLY A 123 -0.27 9.70 12.47
C GLY A 123 0.57 8.70 11.68
N TYR A 124 0.49 7.41 12.01
CA TYR A 124 1.19 6.35 11.27
C TYR A 124 0.70 6.23 9.82
N LEU A 125 -0.60 6.32 9.59
CA LEU A 125 -1.18 6.20 8.26
C LEU A 125 -0.83 7.41 7.37
N ARG A 126 -0.87 8.63 7.93
CA ARG A 126 -0.46 9.86 7.23
C ARG A 126 1.02 9.83 6.86
N ASP A 127 1.85 9.35 7.78
CA ASP A 127 3.29 9.20 7.58
C ASP A 127 3.63 8.25 6.41
N LEU A 128 2.82 7.21 6.20
CA LEU A 128 2.98 6.28 5.08
C LEU A 128 2.44 6.82 3.76
N ARG A 129 1.30 7.51 3.78
CA ARG A 129 0.53 7.86 2.57
C ARG A 129 1.00 9.12 1.88
N TYR A 130 1.62 10.05 2.61
CA TYR A 130 1.96 11.37 2.09
C TYR A 130 3.46 11.58 2.06
N ARG A 131 3.94 12.27 1.03
CA ARG A 131 5.36 12.57 0.82
C ARG A 131 5.96 13.27 2.04
N GLY A 132 7.01 12.68 2.60
CA GLY A 132 7.62 13.13 3.85
C GLY A 132 6.66 13.14 5.06
N GLY A 133 5.54 12.40 5.01
CA GLY A 133 4.52 12.37 6.06
C GLY A 133 3.63 13.62 6.13
N ILE A 134 3.68 14.53 5.13
CA ILE A 134 3.01 15.82 5.15
C ILE A 134 1.80 15.83 4.23
N LEU A 135 0.60 15.94 4.81
CA LEU A 135 -0.63 16.15 4.06
C LEU A 135 -0.77 17.63 3.70
N SER A 136 -0.58 17.98 2.42
CA SER A 136 -0.70 19.35 1.88
C SER A 136 -1.43 19.36 0.53
N GLY A 137 -2.61 18.75 0.49
CA GLY A 137 -3.42 18.62 -0.72
C GLY A 137 -3.11 17.36 -1.53
N TYR A 138 -3.90 17.13 -2.58
CA TYR A 138 -3.88 15.92 -3.41
C TYR A 138 -2.48 15.56 -3.95
N PRO A 139 -1.67 16.50 -4.48
CA PRO A 139 -0.35 16.17 -5.01
C PRO A 139 0.68 15.74 -3.94
N SER A 140 0.38 15.89 -2.65
CA SER A 140 1.27 15.41 -1.58
C SER A 140 1.11 13.92 -1.31
N ARG A 141 0.01 13.29 -1.74
CA ARG A 141 -0.17 11.85 -1.67
C ARG A 141 0.84 11.15 -2.58
N LEU A 142 1.38 10.04 -2.12
CA LEU A 142 2.33 9.22 -2.89
C LEU A 142 1.53 8.34 -3.87
N HIS A 143 1.21 8.90 -5.05
CA HIS A 143 0.35 8.27 -6.05
C HIS A 143 1.05 7.14 -6.82
N TYR A 144 2.34 7.29 -7.10
CA TYR A 144 3.17 6.28 -7.73
C TYR A 144 3.84 5.43 -6.66
N PHE A 145 3.67 4.11 -6.74
CA PHE A 145 4.14 3.25 -5.66
C PHE A 145 5.67 3.12 -5.64
N SER A 146 6.34 3.33 -6.76
CA SER A 146 7.80 3.46 -6.78
C SER A 146 8.28 4.71 -6.03
N GLU A 147 7.52 5.83 -6.10
CA GLU A 147 7.79 7.02 -5.29
C GLU A 147 7.54 6.73 -3.79
N TRP A 148 6.46 6.00 -3.48
CA TRP A 148 6.16 5.56 -2.12
C TRP A 148 7.34 4.78 -1.51
N LEU A 149 7.88 3.83 -2.26
CA LEU A 149 9.04 3.04 -1.85
C LEU A 149 10.29 3.93 -1.66
N ALA A 150 10.55 4.84 -2.60
CA ALA A 150 11.71 5.72 -2.57
C ALA A 150 11.65 6.77 -1.44
N ASP A 151 10.48 7.34 -1.16
CA ASP A 151 10.26 8.27 -0.04
C ASP A 151 10.58 7.61 1.29
N HIS A 152 10.10 6.38 1.50
CA HIS A 152 10.37 5.63 2.72
C HIS A 152 11.82 5.15 2.83
N GLU A 153 12.49 4.81 1.71
CA GLU A 153 13.91 4.51 1.72
C GLU A 153 14.73 5.74 2.09
N GLN A 154 14.45 6.89 1.49
CA GLN A 154 15.12 8.14 1.80
C GLN A 154 14.99 8.55 3.28
N ARG A 155 13.85 8.25 3.89
CA ARG A 155 13.58 8.49 5.31
C ARG A 155 14.19 7.43 6.23
N GLY A 156 14.78 6.39 5.67
CA GLY A 156 15.37 5.27 6.41
C GLY A 156 14.34 4.33 7.05
N ASP A 157 13.08 4.37 6.61
CA ASP A 157 12.02 3.52 7.10
C ASP A 157 12.08 2.10 6.51
N LEU A 158 12.49 1.98 5.25
CA LEU A 158 12.70 0.71 4.55
C LEU A 158 14.02 0.69 3.77
N ARG A 159 14.39 -0.48 3.26
CA ARG A 159 15.48 -0.68 2.31
C ARG A 159 14.91 -1.28 1.03
N LEU A 160 15.31 -0.74 -0.12
CA LEU A 160 15.04 -1.33 -1.43
C LEU A 160 16.05 -2.44 -1.71
N LEU A 161 15.56 -3.65 -1.99
CA LEU A 161 16.40 -4.85 -2.08
C LEU A 161 16.68 -5.29 -3.52
N ALA A 162 15.92 -4.82 -4.50
CA ALA A 162 16.02 -5.33 -5.87
C ALA A 162 17.43 -5.16 -6.46
N ARG A 163 18.11 -4.04 -6.18
CA ARG A 163 19.51 -3.83 -6.62
C ARG A 163 20.45 -4.86 -6.01
N ASP A 164 20.36 -5.09 -4.70
CA ASP A 164 21.21 -6.01 -3.95
C ASP A 164 20.97 -7.47 -4.39
N PHE A 165 19.78 -7.76 -4.91
CA PHE A 165 19.38 -9.07 -5.43
C PHE A 165 19.75 -9.26 -6.91
N GLY A 166 20.48 -8.32 -7.51
CA GLY A 166 20.93 -8.41 -8.91
C GLY A 166 19.83 -8.01 -9.91
N GLY A 167 18.94 -7.12 -9.51
CA GLY A 167 17.84 -6.62 -10.34
C GLY A 167 18.30 -5.84 -11.57
N THR A 168 17.34 -5.39 -12.35
CA THR A 168 17.51 -4.54 -13.53
C THR A 168 17.09 -3.12 -13.22
N LEU A 169 17.79 -2.14 -13.78
CA LEU A 169 17.44 -0.73 -13.66
C LEU A 169 16.43 -0.37 -14.76
N ASP A 170 15.26 0.07 -14.32
CA ASP A 170 14.21 0.62 -15.17
C ASP A 170 14.28 2.16 -15.17
N ARG A 171 14.12 2.77 -16.37
CA ARG A 171 14.05 4.21 -16.61
C ARG A 171 12.89 4.59 -17.53
N GLU A 172 11.93 3.68 -17.68
CA GLU A 172 10.73 4.00 -18.45
C GLU A 172 10.01 5.21 -17.85
N PRO A 173 9.49 6.12 -18.69
CA PRO A 173 8.80 7.31 -18.18
C PRO A 173 7.62 6.98 -17.28
N ILE A 174 7.41 7.80 -16.26
CA ILE A 174 6.22 7.79 -15.39
C ILE A 174 5.39 9.02 -15.76
N ASP A 175 4.19 8.80 -16.34
CA ASP A 175 3.29 9.88 -16.78
C ASP A 175 1.82 9.41 -16.89
N PHE A 176 1.50 8.27 -16.27
CA PHE A 176 0.19 7.64 -16.40
C PHE A 176 -0.95 8.56 -15.95
N MET A 177 -0.80 9.26 -14.81
CA MET A 177 -1.86 10.13 -14.29
C MET A 177 -2.11 11.33 -15.21
N SER A 178 -1.05 11.96 -15.74
CA SER A 178 -1.20 13.08 -16.69
C SER A 178 -1.89 12.67 -17.97
N HIS A 179 -1.61 11.47 -18.51
CA HIS A 179 -2.26 10.94 -19.70
C HIS A 179 -3.69 10.43 -19.45
N HIS A 180 -4.05 10.13 -18.19
CA HIS A 180 -5.35 9.60 -17.80
C HIS A 180 -6.06 10.49 -16.77
N ALA A 181 -5.87 11.82 -16.85
CA ALA A 181 -6.38 12.80 -15.88
C ALA A 181 -7.90 12.65 -15.60
N GLY A 182 -8.69 12.25 -16.60
CA GLY A 182 -10.13 12.01 -16.44
C GLY A 182 -10.49 10.85 -15.51
N ALA A 183 -9.54 9.99 -15.17
CA ALA A 183 -9.76 8.89 -14.21
C ALA A 183 -9.65 9.33 -12.73
N TYR A 184 -9.13 10.53 -12.48
CA TYR A 184 -8.85 11.05 -11.14
C TYR A 184 -9.68 12.30 -10.87
N ARG A 185 -10.62 12.21 -9.92
CA ARG A 185 -11.56 13.28 -9.62
C ARG A 185 -10.88 14.64 -9.40
N GLN A 186 -9.84 14.67 -8.58
CA GLN A 186 -9.14 15.90 -8.20
C GLN A 186 -8.36 16.53 -9.35
N MET A 187 -8.01 15.74 -10.36
CA MET A 187 -7.35 16.23 -11.58
C MET A 187 -8.30 16.99 -12.54
N ALA A 188 -9.59 17.15 -12.19
CA ALA A 188 -10.45 18.12 -12.84
C ALA A 188 -9.93 19.57 -12.63
N ASP A 189 -9.25 19.84 -11.52
CA ASP A 189 -8.56 21.10 -11.25
C ASP A 189 -7.24 21.19 -12.02
N SER A 190 -7.04 22.28 -12.78
CA SER A 190 -5.83 22.51 -13.58
C SER A 190 -4.57 22.67 -12.73
N SER A 191 -4.69 23.25 -11.54
CA SER A 191 -3.55 23.41 -10.62
C SER A 191 -3.08 22.07 -10.08
N VAL A 192 -4.02 21.17 -9.79
CA VAL A 192 -3.70 19.78 -9.39
C VAL A 192 -3.01 19.03 -10.53
N ARG A 193 -3.50 19.16 -11.78
CA ARG A 193 -2.84 18.54 -12.94
C ARG A 193 -1.40 19.02 -13.12
N GLN A 194 -1.17 20.33 -13.02
CA GLN A 194 0.17 20.91 -13.12
C GLN A 194 1.09 20.38 -12.00
N ALA A 195 0.58 20.27 -10.77
CA ALA A 195 1.34 19.76 -9.66
C ALA A 195 1.68 18.27 -9.81
N ILE A 196 0.74 17.44 -10.33
CA ILE A 196 1.01 16.02 -10.64
C ILE A 196 2.03 15.91 -11.76
N ALA A 197 1.90 16.68 -12.85
CA ALA A 197 2.91 16.70 -13.93
C ALA A 197 4.31 17.09 -13.42
N ALA A 198 4.40 17.99 -12.45
CA ALA A 198 5.67 18.34 -11.80
C ALA A 198 6.23 17.18 -10.96
N VAL A 199 5.36 16.40 -10.31
CA VAL A 199 5.77 15.16 -9.61
C VAL A 199 6.33 14.16 -10.61
N GLU A 200 5.63 13.88 -11.72
CA GLU A 200 6.07 12.97 -12.78
C GLU A 200 7.41 13.41 -13.37
N ALA A 201 7.56 14.69 -13.69
CA ALA A 201 8.82 15.25 -14.21
C ALA A 201 9.99 15.03 -13.22
N ARG A 202 9.75 15.22 -11.92
CA ARG A 202 10.76 14.98 -10.88
C ARG A 202 11.13 13.50 -10.80
N LEU A 203 10.16 12.57 -10.87
CA LEU A 203 10.41 11.13 -10.87
C LEU A 203 11.24 10.71 -12.08
N ASN A 204 10.92 11.26 -13.25
CA ASN A 204 11.61 10.97 -14.51
C ASN A 204 13.04 11.54 -14.56
N ALA A 205 13.31 12.62 -13.83
CA ALA A 205 14.66 13.17 -13.67
C ALA A 205 15.52 12.37 -12.66
N GLY A 206 14.93 11.42 -11.96
CA GLY A 206 15.57 10.60 -10.94
C GLY A 206 16.48 9.49 -11.50
N PRO A 207 17.12 8.70 -10.61
CA PRO A 207 18.10 7.68 -10.99
C PRO A 207 17.48 6.44 -11.68
N GLY A 208 16.16 6.35 -11.78
CA GLY A 208 15.44 5.16 -12.21
C GLY A 208 15.09 4.23 -11.04
N ARG A 209 14.50 3.07 -11.35
CA ARG A 209 13.96 2.12 -10.39
C ARG A 209 14.59 0.75 -10.59
N TRP A 210 15.01 0.09 -9.51
CA TRP A 210 15.51 -1.27 -9.58
C TRP A 210 14.36 -2.25 -9.33
N PHE A 211 14.23 -3.26 -10.20
CA PHE A 211 13.25 -4.33 -10.05
C PHE A 211 13.86 -5.68 -10.40
N ILE A 212 13.26 -6.77 -9.93
CA ILE A 212 13.60 -8.13 -10.31
C ILE A 212 12.67 -8.54 -11.45
N PRO A 213 13.16 -8.79 -12.67
CA PRO A 213 12.35 -9.29 -13.77
C PRO A 213 11.65 -10.62 -13.44
N GLU A 214 10.52 -10.85 -14.07
CA GLU A 214 9.63 -11.99 -13.79
C GLU A 214 10.33 -13.36 -13.84
N ASP A 215 11.23 -13.56 -14.79
CA ASP A 215 12.00 -14.80 -14.98
C ASP A 215 13.07 -15.04 -13.91
N ARG A 216 13.42 -14.01 -13.11
CA ARG A 216 14.44 -14.08 -12.06
C ARG A 216 13.88 -14.12 -10.65
N ILE A 217 12.58 -13.90 -10.45
CA ILE A 217 11.97 -13.85 -9.10
C ILE A 217 12.17 -15.18 -8.36
N ALA A 218 12.00 -16.31 -9.05
CA ALA A 218 12.18 -17.63 -8.43
C ALA A 218 13.59 -17.83 -7.89
N GLY A 219 14.61 -17.28 -8.56
CA GLY A 219 16.01 -17.40 -8.18
C GLY A 219 16.43 -16.55 -6.99
N VAL A 220 15.58 -15.62 -6.53
CA VAL A 220 15.85 -14.75 -5.38
C VAL A 220 14.82 -14.91 -4.26
N ALA A 221 13.86 -15.81 -4.43
CA ALA A 221 12.73 -15.97 -3.52
C ALA A 221 13.16 -16.27 -2.08
N ASP A 222 14.21 -17.05 -1.87
CA ASP A 222 14.79 -17.39 -0.56
C ASP A 222 15.38 -16.20 0.21
N ARG A 223 15.61 -15.09 -0.48
CA ARG A 223 16.10 -13.83 0.09
C ARG A 223 14.97 -12.87 0.50
N ILE A 224 13.73 -13.18 0.09
CA ILE A 224 12.52 -12.40 0.43
C ILE A 224 11.94 -12.95 1.72
N GLU A 225 11.69 -12.06 2.68
CA GLU A 225 11.20 -12.43 4.01
C GLU A 225 9.71 -12.11 4.17
N ASP A 226 9.07 -12.76 5.13
CA ASP A 226 7.70 -12.42 5.54
C ASP A 226 7.60 -10.94 5.91
N GLY A 227 6.61 -10.25 5.33
CA GLY A 227 6.37 -8.84 5.58
C GLY A 227 7.13 -7.88 4.68
N ASP A 228 7.99 -8.36 3.76
CA ASP A 228 8.52 -7.50 2.70
C ASP A 228 7.37 -6.95 1.86
N VAL A 229 7.43 -5.68 1.54
CA VAL A 229 6.48 -5.03 0.63
C VAL A 229 6.87 -5.38 -0.80
N ILE A 230 5.95 -5.98 -1.53
CA ILE A 230 6.12 -6.36 -2.93
C ILE A 230 5.32 -5.39 -3.80
N ALA A 231 6.00 -4.74 -4.74
CA ALA A 231 5.39 -3.90 -5.77
C ALA A 231 5.63 -4.56 -7.13
N ALA A 232 4.57 -5.12 -7.73
CA ALA A 232 4.61 -5.73 -9.04
C ALA A 232 4.66 -4.64 -10.11
N THR A 233 5.77 -4.59 -10.88
CA THR A 233 6.00 -3.61 -11.94
C THR A 233 5.00 -3.77 -13.08
N SER A 234 4.75 -2.70 -13.82
CA SER A 234 3.69 -2.63 -14.83
C SER A 234 4.26 -2.65 -16.24
N THR A 235 3.62 -3.39 -17.15
CA THR A 235 3.87 -3.30 -18.59
C THR A 235 3.05 -2.20 -19.27
N LEU A 236 2.19 -1.47 -18.55
CA LEU A 236 1.39 -0.38 -19.09
C LEU A 236 2.25 0.88 -19.20
N PRO A 237 2.29 1.52 -20.39
CA PRO A 237 3.07 2.73 -20.56
C PRO A 237 2.72 3.80 -19.52
N GLY A 238 3.74 4.39 -18.93
CA GLY A 238 3.62 5.47 -17.96
C GLY A 238 3.26 5.04 -16.52
N LEU A 239 2.88 3.78 -16.30
CA LEU A 239 2.54 3.24 -14.98
C LEU A 239 3.71 2.42 -14.42
N ASP A 240 4.22 2.80 -13.27
CA ASP A 240 5.36 2.15 -12.60
C ASP A 240 5.01 0.80 -11.96
N VAL A 241 3.91 0.73 -11.22
CA VAL A 241 3.48 -0.43 -10.44
C VAL A 241 2.00 -0.72 -10.71
N ALA A 242 1.71 -1.95 -11.12
CA ALA A 242 0.35 -2.40 -11.42
C ALA A 242 -0.36 -2.98 -10.19
N HIS A 243 0.39 -3.46 -9.19
CA HIS A 243 -0.18 -4.09 -8.01
C HIS A 243 0.83 -4.15 -6.86
N THR A 244 0.33 -4.19 -5.62
CA THR A 244 1.18 -4.33 -4.43
C THR A 244 0.57 -5.29 -3.40
N GLY A 245 1.40 -5.77 -2.49
CA GLY A 245 1.02 -6.64 -1.40
C GLY A 245 2.18 -6.93 -0.45
N ILE A 246 2.01 -7.91 0.39
CA ILE A 246 2.96 -8.30 1.43
C ILE A 246 3.43 -9.72 1.17
N ALA A 247 4.74 -9.94 1.17
CA ALA A 247 5.34 -11.26 1.04
C ALA A 247 4.97 -12.16 2.21
N LEU A 248 4.63 -13.41 1.91
CA LEU A 248 4.33 -14.43 2.90
C LEU A 248 4.85 -15.79 2.45
N TRP A 249 5.67 -16.43 3.29
CA TRP A 249 6.00 -17.84 3.14
C TRP A 249 4.83 -18.71 3.60
N TYR A 250 4.14 -19.31 2.64
CA TYR A 250 2.97 -20.13 2.88
C TYR A 250 3.16 -21.52 2.28
N ARG A 251 3.03 -22.58 3.10
CA ARG A 251 3.22 -23.99 2.69
C ARG A 251 4.55 -24.24 1.98
N GLY A 252 5.63 -23.59 2.45
CA GLY A 252 6.97 -23.76 1.91
C GLY A 252 7.27 -23.04 0.60
N ARG A 253 6.36 -22.15 0.13
CA ARG A 253 6.55 -21.30 -1.05
C ARG A 253 6.24 -19.84 -0.74
N LEU A 254 6.91 -18.94 -1.46
CA LEU A 254 6.70 -17.51 -1.34
C LEU A 254 5.41 -17.12 -2.06
N HIS A 255 4.46 -16.58 -1.34
CA HIS A 255 3.17 -16.06 -1.80
C HIS A 255 3.03 -14.56 -1.53
N LEU A 256 1.92 -13.99 -1.98
CA LEU A 256 1.54 -12.62 -1.73
C LEU A 256 0.25 -12.59 -0.92
N VAL A 257 0.23 -11.89 0.22
CA VAL A 257 -1.03 -11.46 0.84
C VAL A 257 -1.38 -10.11 0.26
N HIS A 258 -2.54 -10.00 -0.36
CA HIS A 258 -2.90 -8.80 -1.11
C HIS A 258 -4.42 -8.61 -1.21
N ALA A 259 -4.84 -7.43 -1.64
CA ALA A 259 -6.22 -7.12 -1.99
C ALA A 259 -6.34 -7.03 -3.53
N PRO A 260 -6.67 -8.13 -4.26
CA PRO A 260 -6.78 -8.12 -5.71
C PRO A 260 -8.12 -7.59 -6.18
N LEU A 261 -8.13 -6.94 -7.36
CA LEU A 261 -9.37 -6.52 -8.02
C LEU A 261 -10.25 -7.74 -8.42
N VAL A 262 -9.60 -8.82 -8.86
CA VAL A 262 -10.27 -10.08 -9.19
C VAL A 262 -10.42 -10.89 -7.89
N GLY A 263 -11.65 -11.37 -7.60
CA GLY A 263 -11.96 -12.03 -6.33
C GLY A 263 -12.56 -11.08 -5.28
N ARG A 264 -12.24 -9.81 -5.33
CA ARG A 264 -12.81 -8.71 -4.51
C ARG A 264 -12.68 -8.89 -2.99
N THR A 265 -11.70 -9.66 -2.56
CA THR A 265 -11.36 -9.81 -1.14
C THR A 265 -9.86 -9.90 -0.96
N VAL A 266 -9.37 -9.53 0.22
CA VAL A 266 -8.00 -9.83 0.62
C VAL A 266 -7.79 -11.35 0.62
N GLU A 267 -6.70 -11.80 0.01
CA GLU A 267 -6.38 -13.22 -0.11
C GLU A 267 -4.87 -13.50 0.02
N ILE A 268 -4.51 -14.74 0.32
CA ILE A 268 -3.18 -15.27 0.00
C ILE A 268 -3.25 -15.71 -1.46
N SER A 269 -2.35 -15.23 -2.30
CA SER A 269 -2.34 -15.53 -3.74
C SER A 269 -2.39 -17.04 -3.99
N VAL A 270 -3.23 -17.47 -4.94
CA VAL A 270 -3.37 -18.89 -5.30
C VAL A 270 -2.04 -19.45 -5.79
N LEU A 271 -1.37 -18.72 -6.69
CA LEU A 271 -0.06 -19.06 -7.19
C LEU A 271 1.03 -18.42 -6.29
N PRO A 272 2.17 -19.07 -6.11
CA PRO A 272 3.37 -18.45 -5.57
C PRO A 272 3.76 -17.20 -6.35
N LEU A 273 4.48 -16.26 -5.70
CA LEU A 273 4.79 -14.95 -6.26
C LEU A 273 5.40 -15.02 -7.67
N ALA A 274 6.44 -15.83 -7.87
CA ALA A 274 7.09 -15.97 -9.17
C ALA A 274 6.14 -16.46 -10.26
N ASP A 275 5.40 -17.53 -9.97
CA ASP A 275 4.44 -18.13 -10.90
C ASP A 275 3.30 -17.15 -11.23
N ARG A 276 2.88 -16.36 -10.22
CA ARG A 276 1.83 -15.34 -10.36
C ARG A 276 2.26 -14.21 -11.30
N ILE A 277 3.50 -13.72 -11.16
CA ILE A 277 4.00 -12.63 -12.01
C ILE A 277 4.20 -13.16 -13.44
N LEU A 278 4.82 -14.33 -13.63
CA LEU A 278 4.96 -14.98 -14.95
C LEU A 278 3.63 -15.22 -15.67
N ALA A 279 2.57 -15.51 -14.94
CA ALA A 279 1.23 -15.70 -15.53
C ALA A 279 0.51 -14.38 -15.85
N SER A 280 1.03 -13.24 -15.43
CA SER A 280 0.42 -11.94 -15.64
C SER A 280 0.75 -11.41 -17.05
N LYS A 281 -0.22 -10.70 -17.67
CA LYS A 281 0.00 -9.97 -18.93
C LYS A 281 0.33 -8.48 -18.72
N THR A 282 0.26 -8.02 -17.49
CA THR A 282 0.37 -6.60 -17.14
C THR A 282 1.43 -6.33 -16.06
N GLN A 283 2.16 -7.39 -15.68
CA GLN A 283 3.22 -7.31 -14.68
C GLN A 283 4.44 -8.06 -15.23
N ASP A 284 5.62 -7.48 -15.10
CA ASP A 284 6.87 -7.99 -15.67
C ASP A 284 8.00 -8.16 -14.66
N GLY A 285 7.72 -7.90 -13.38
CA GLY A 285 8.68 -8.08 -12.31
C GLY A 285 8.21 -7.55 -10.97
N VAL A 286 9.13 -7.39 -10.03
CA VAL A 286 8.83 -6.88 -8.68
C VAL A 286 9.91 -5.94 -8.15
N MET A 287 9.51 -4.87 -7.51
CA MET A 287 10.31 -4.12 -6.56
C MET A 287 10.07 -4.69 -5.16
N ILE A 288 11.08 -4.63 -4.29
CA ILE A 288 11.02 -5.24 -2.96
C ILE A 288 11.48 -4.21 -1.93
N GLY A 289 10.61 -3.89 -0.97
CA GLY A 289 10.93 -3.02 0.15
C GLY A 289 10.86 -3.76 1.47
N ARG A 290 11.98 -3.81 2.21
CA ARG A 290 12.02 -4.38 3.57
C ARG A 290 12.01 -3.29 4.60
N TRP A 291 11.03 -3.33 5.48
CA TRP A 291 10.93 -2.37 6.57
C TRP A 291 12.06 -2.54 7.57
N VAL A 292 12.67 -1.43 7.99
CA VAL A 292 13.77 -1.45 8.95
C VAL A 292 13.21 -1.73 10.35
N ASP A 293 13.66 -2.81 10.94
CA ASP A 293 13.28 -3.18 12.32
C ASP A 293 14.08 -2.32 13.31
N ARG A 294 13.47 -1.22 13.76
CA ARG A 294 14.11 -0.34 14.75
C ARG A 294 13.92 -0.92 16.14
N PRO A 295 14.94 -0.88 17.01
CA PRO A 295 14.77 -1.23 18.43
C PRO A 295 13.68 -0.35 19.05
N ARG A 296 12.93 -0.92 20.00
CA ARG A 296 11.94 -0.20 20.82
C ARG A 296 12.62 0.79 21.74
#